data_8530f40e4de99fd8b8206bd6481d95f6
#
_entry.id   8530f40e4de99fd8b8206bd6481d95f6
#
_cell.length_a   1.000
_cell.length_b   1.000
_cell.length_c   1.000
_cell.angle_alpha   90.00
_cell.angle_beta   90.00
_cell.angle_gamma   90.00
#
_symmetry.space_group_name_H-M   'P 1'
#
loop_
_entity.id
_entity.type
_entity.pdbx_description
1 polymer ?
#
loop_
_entity_poly.entity_id
_entity_poly.type
_entity_poly.pdbx_seq_one_letter_code
_entity_poly.pdbx_strand_id
1 'polypeptide(L)'
;MKKLEQKYMDVLEKHDWSVSSYTDDGRVEIETYSPAGEDFLMCVEVENFPRAVAEYAAGFDVDEHIEMWIEAKRSGTNGVPSARELVHDAEAIDKMLDELGDALATA
;
A
#
# COMPACT_ATOMS: atom_id res chain seq x y z
N MET A 1 -5.59 19.35 12.00
CA MET A 1 -5.12 18.17 11.23
C MET A 1 -6.02 17.98 10.02
N LYS A 2 -5.44 17.95 8.84
CA LYS A 2 -6.16 17.76 7.60
C LYS A 2 -6.49 16.29 7.40
N LYS A 3 -7.74 15.97 7.12
CA LYS A 3 -8.21 14.61 6.89
C LYS A 3 -8.64 14.42 5.44
N LEU A 4 -8.72 13.16 5.01
CA LEU A 4 -9.19 12.83 3.67
C LEU A 4 -10.67 13.20 3.50
N GLU A 5 -11.00 13.66 2.29
CA GLU A 5 -12.40 13.87 1.91
C GLU A 5 -13.14 12.54 1.89
N GLN A 6 -14.44 12.59 2.18
CA GLN A 6 -15.26 11.39 2.27
C GLN A 6 -15.26 10.57 0.96
N LYS A 7 -15.23 11.24 -0.19
CA LYS A 7 -15.18 10.52 -1.48
C LYS A 7 -13.96 9.63 -1.62
N TYR A 8 -12.82 10.03 -1.06
CA TYR A 8 -11.60 9.21 -1.07
C TYR A 8 -11.67 8.09 -0.05
N MET A 9 -12.26 8.35 1.09
CA MET A 9 -12.46 7.31 2.10
C MET A 9 -13.38 6.21 1.58
N ASP A 10 -14.40 6.56 0.81
CA ASP A 10 -15.31 5.60 0.19
C ASP A 10 -14.58 4.72 -0.83
N VAL A 11 -13.66 5.31 -1.61
CA VAL A 11 -12.83 4.54 -2.55
C VAL A 11 -11.92 3.57 -1.80
N LEU A 12 -11.26 4.02 -0.74
CA LEU A 12 -10.40 3.16 0.07
C LEU A 12 -11.19 1.96 0.59
N GLU A 13 -12.34 2.20 1.19
CA GLU A 13 -13.18 1.14 1.73
C GLU A 13 -13.59 0.13 0.65
N LYS A 14 -13.98 0.62 -0.53
CA LYS A 14 -14.38 -0.22 -1.64
C LYS A 14 -13.26 -1.15 -2.11
N HIS A 15 -12.02 -0.72 -1.98
CA HIS A 15 -10.84 -1.46 -2.42
C HIS A 15 -10.08 -2.13 -1.26
N ASP A 16 -10.75 -2.30 -0.12
CA ASP A 16 -10.22 -2.99 1.06
C ASP A 16 -9.00 -2.31 1.68
N TRP A 17 -8.94 -1.00 1.57
CA TRP A 17 -7.95 -0.19 2.27
C TRP A 17 -8.60 0.48 3.47
N SER A 18 -7.81 0.73 4.50
CA SER A 18 -8.26 1.46 5.69
C SER A 18 -7.26 2.54 6.08
N VAL A 19 -7.76 3.58 6.73
CA VAL A 19 -6.90 4.61 7.31
C VAL A 19 -6.39 4.11 8.65
N SER A 20 -5.07 4.06 8.79
CA SER A 20 -4.42 3.65 10.02
C SER A 20 -4.21 4.85 10.95
N SER A 21 -3.66 5.93 10.41
CA SER A 21 -3.40 7.14 11.21
C SER A 21 -3.20 8.36 10.33
N TYR A 22 -3.29 9.53 10.95
CA TYR A 22 -2.91 10.81 10.34
C TYR A 22 -1.70 11.36 11.07
N THR A 23 -0.80 12.01 10.34
CA THR A 23 0.38 12.64 10.93
C THR A 23 0.16 14.15 11.09
N ASP A 24 0.95 14.76 11.97
CA ASP A 24 0.85 16.22 12.21
C ASP A 24 1.33 17.04 11.02
N ASP A 25 2.13 16.46 10.16
CA ASP A 25 2.70 17.14 8.98
C ASP A 25 1.84 17.00 7.71
N GLY A 26 0.59 16.59 7.85
CA GLY A 26 -0.36 16.55 6.73
C GLY A 26 -0.32 15.27 5.90
N ARG A 27 0.15 14.17 6.47
CA ARG A 27 0.20 12.87 5.79
C ARG A 27 -0.83 11.92 6.40
N VAL A 28 -1.16 10.89 5.66
CA VAL A 28 -2.05 9.82 6.09
C VAL A 28 -1.39 8.48 5.84
N GLU A 29 -1.49 7.59 6.82
CA GLU A 29 -1.06 6.20 6.67
C GLU A 29 -2.28 5.36 6.34
N ILE A 30 -2.22 4.63 5.23
CA ILE A 30 -3.27 3.70 4.82
C ILE A 30 -2.72 2.29 4.76
N GLU A 31 -3.59 1.33 5.01
CA GLU A 31 -3.22 -0.07 5.20
C GLU A 31 -4.11 -0.99 4.39
N THR A 32 -3.53 -2.03 3.86
CA THR A 32 -4.25 -3.16 3.28
C THR A 32 -3.48 -4.44 3.55
N TYR A 33 -4.05 -5.58 3.15
CA TYR A 33 -3.39 -6.86 3.25
C TYR A 33 -3.22 -7.46 1.86
N SER A 34 -2.06 -8.06 1.62
CA SER A 34 -1.81 -8.79 0.39
C SER A 34 -2.60 -10.11 0.37
N PRO A 35 -2.70 -10.80 -0.77
CA PRO A 35 -3.38 -12.10 -0.83
C PRO A 35 -2.82 -13.14 0.13
N ALA A 36 -1.52 -13.07 0.43
CA ALA A 36 -0.90 -13.97 1.41
C ALA A 36 -1.14 -13.54 2.86
N GLY A 37 -1.85 -12.44 3.08
CA GLY A 37 -2.13 -11.92 4.42
C GLY A 37 -1.05 -11.03 5.01
N GLU A 38 -0.09 -10.60 4.20
CA GLU A 38 0.94 -9.68 4.64
C GLU A 38 0.42 -8.25 4.71
N ASP A 39 0.76 -7.58 5.79
CA ASP A 39 0.38 -6.20 6.06
C ASP A 39 1.16 -5.25 5.16
N PHE A 40 0.47 -4.36 4.47
CA PHE A 40 1.08 -3.36 3.62
C PHE A 40 0.61 -1.97 4.02
N LEU A 41 1.57 -1.12 4.36
CA LEU A 41 1.32 0.24 4.80
C LEU A 41 1.97 1.22 3.84
N MET A 42 1.28 2.33 3.55
CA MET A 42 1.89 3.45 2.84
C MET A 42 1.48 4.76 3.49
N CYS A 43 2.43 5.70 3.52
CA CYS A 43 2.22 7.02 4.09
C CYS A 43 2.36 8.05 2.98
N VAL A 44 1.30 8.79 2.70
CA VAL A 44 1.26 9.76 1.61
C VAL A 44 0.59 11.06 2.05
N GLU A 45 0.81 12.13 1.31
CA GLU A 45 0.22 13.42 1.61
C GLU A 45 -1.30 13.39 1.46
N VAL A 46 -2.01 14.04 2.38
CA VAL A 46 -3.46 14.21 2.32
C VAL A 46 -3.83 15.18 1.20
N GLU A 47 -3.09 16.28 1.07
CA GLU A 47 -3.29 17.24 0.01
C GLU A 47 -2.90 16.61 -1.34
N ASN A 48 -3.76 16.74 -2.33
CA ASN A 48 -3.59 16.06 -3.63
C ASN A 48 -3.43 14.55 -3.48
N PHE A 49 -4.25 13.96 -2.63
CA PHE A 49 -4.19 12.54 -2.30
C PHE A 49 -4.17 11.62 -3.51
N PRO A 50 -5.05 11.78 -4.54
CA PRO A 50 -4.99 10.91 -5.72
C PRO A 50 -3.64 10.95 -6.41
N ARG A 51 -3.04 12.13 -6.53
CA ARG A 51 -1.72 12.28 -7.15
C ARG A 51 -0.63 11.62 -6.29
N ALA A 52 -0.70 11.78 -4.99
CA ALA A 52 0.27 11.18 -4.07
C ALA A 52 0.25 9.65 -4.16
N VAL A 53 -0.93 9.05 -4.25
CA VAL A 53 -1.06 7.60 -4.44
C VAL A 53 -0.54 7.17 -5.81
N ALA A 54 -0.86 7.91 -6.86
CA ALA A 54 -0.38 7.59 -8.21
C ALA A 54 1.15 7.66 -8.31
N GLU A 55 1.77 8.65 -7.68
CA GLU A 55 3.23 8.76 -7.63
C GLU A 55 3.86 7.61 -6.86
N TYR A 56 3.25 7.22 -5.75
CA TYR A 56 3.70 6.08 -4.98
C TYR A 56 3.64 4.79 -5.80
N ALA A 57 2.50 4.56 -6.47
CA ALA A 57 2.31 3.39 -7.33
C ALA A 57 3.33 3.33 -8.46
N ALA A 58 3.60 4.47 -9.10
CA ALA A 58 4.59 4.56 -10.19
C ALA A 58 6.01 4.28 -9.72
N GLY A 59 6.33 4.61 -8.47
CA GLY A 59 7.64 4.37 -7.88
C GLY A 59 7.81 3.04 -7.17
N PHE A 60 6.74 2.24 -7.11
CA PHE A 60 6.81 0.95 -6.40
C PHE A 60 7.69 -0.05 -7.17
N ASP A 61 8.71 -0.56 -6.51
CA ASP A 61 9.67 -1.51 -7.08
C ASP A 61 9.42 -2.90 -6.48
N VAL A 62 8.89 -3.79 -7.30
CA VAL A 62 8.58 -5.16 -6.89
C VAL A 62 9.81 -5.89 -6.37
N ASP A 63 10.94 -5.75 -7.06
CA ASP A 63 12.18 -6.45 -6.69
C ASP A 63 12.71 -5.95 -5.34
N GLU A 64 12.71 -4.65 -5.12
CA GLU A 64 13.13 -4.05 -3.85
C GLU A 64 12.22 -4.52 -2.70
N HIS A 65 10.92 -4.56 -2.94
CA HIS A 65 9.95 -5.02 -1.96
C HIS A 65 10.19 -6.48 -1.58
N ILE A 66 10.47 -7.32 -2.55
CA ILE A 66 10.79 -8.73 -2.34
C ILE A 66 12.06 -8.87 -1.48
N GLU A 67 13.09 -8.11 -1.79
CA GLU A 67 14.34 -8.12 -1.02
C GLU A 67 14.11 -7.73 0.43
N MET A 68 13.34 -6.71 0.68
CA MET A 68 12.99 -6.26 2.02
C MET A 68 12.25 -7.36 2.80
N TRP A 69 11.32 -8.05 2.15
CA TRP A 69 10.59 -9.13 2.78
C TRP A 69 11.48 -10.33 3.10
N ILE A 70 12.36 -10.71 2.18
CA ILE A 70 13.32 -11.81 2.41
C ILE A 70 14.17 -11.49 3.63
N GLU A 71 14.69 -10.28 3.72
CA GLU A 71 15.53 -9.87 4.85
C GLU A 71 14.75 -9.87 6.16
N ALA A 72 13.53 -9.32 6.17
CA ALA A 72 12.67 -9.31 7.34
C ALA A 72 12.31 -10.72 7.81
N LYS A 73 12.04 -11.63 6.88
CA LYS A 73 11.70 -13.02 7.20
C LYS A 73 12.90 -13.83 7.67
N ARG A 74 14.12 -13.52 7.21
CA ARG A 74 15.34 -14.17 7.70
C ARG A 74 15.63 -13.88 9.17
N SER A 75 15.28 -12.70 9.64
CA SER A 75 15.42 -12.34 11.05
C SER A 75 14.30 -12.92 11.91
N GLY A 76 13.23 -13.40 11.30
CA GLY A 76 12.13 -14.08 11.97
C GLY A 76 12.34 -15.59 12.04
N THR A 77 11.67 -16.24 12.97
CA THR A 77 12.00 -17.60 13.35
C THR A 77 11.31 -18.72 12.58
N ASN A 78 10.36 -18.42 11.68
CA ASN A 78 9.60 -19.51 11.03
C ASN A 78 9.22 -19.26 9.59
N GLY A 79 9.61 -20.21 8.75
CA GLY A 79 8.97 -20.42 7.47
C GLY A 79 9.04 -19.25 6.49
N VAL A 80 10.23 -19.05 5.92
CA VAL A 80 10.33 -18.12 4.80
C VAL A 80 9.43 -18.66 3.66
N PRO A 81 8.46 -17.87 3.16
CA PRO A 81 7.70 -18.27 1.99
C PRO A 81 8.64 -18.57 0.83
N SER A 82 8.23 -19.41 -0.10
CA SER A 82 9.05 -19.65 -1.28
C SER A 82 9.25 -18.34 -2.06
N ALA A 83 10.33 -18.24 -2.82
CA ALA A 83 10.60 -17.07 -3.64
C ALA A 83 9.43 -16.80 -4.62
N ARG A 84 8.81 -17.86 -5.14
CA ARG A 84 7.66 -17.74 -6.03
C ARG A 84 6.47 -17.08 -5.32
N GLU A 85 6.19 -17.46 -4.09
CA GLU A 85 5.10 -16.86 -3.30
C GLU A 85 5.35 -15.38 -3.03
N LEU A 86 6.58 -15.02 -2.69
CA LEU A 86 6.96 -13.63 -2.46
C LEU A 86 6.81 -12.78 -3.72
N VAL A 87 7.27 -13.29 -4.87
CA VAL A 87 7.13 -12.59 -6.15
C VAL A 87 5.66 -12.40 -6.50
N HIS A 88 4.87 -13.45 -6.39
CA HIS A 88 3.45 -13.40 -6.69
C HIS A 88 2.72 -12.38 -5.81
N ASP A 89 3.03 -12.37 -4.52
CA ASP A 89 2.39 -11.47 -3.56
C ASP A 89 2.81 -10.01 -3.79
N ALA A 90 4.09 -9.76 -4.08
CA ALA A 90 4.57 -8.42 -4.40
C ALA A 90 3.96 -7.88 -5.70
N GLU A 91 3.80 -8.71 -6.71
CA GLU A 91 3.11 -8.34 -7.95
C GLU A 91 1.64 -8.02 -7.70
N ALA A 92 1.00 -8.76 -6.79
CA ALA A 92 -0.38 -8.47 -6.41
C ALA A 92 -0.50 -7.11 -5.73
N ILE A 93 0.45 -6.73 -4.86
CA ILE A 93 0.47 -5.41 -4.23
C ILE A 93 0.65 -4.32 -5.29
N ASP A 94 1.55 -4.51 -6.24
CA ASP A 94 1.77 -3.57 -7.34
C ASP A 94 0.46 -3.32 -8.12
N LYS A 95 -0.25 -4.37 -8.44
CA LYS A 95 -1.55 -4.28 -9.11
C LYS A 95 -2.58 -3.56 -8.23
N MET A 96 -2.62 -3.86 -6.95
CA MET A 96 -3.54 -3.22 -6.01
C MET A 96 -3.28 -1.71 -5.92
N LEU A 97 -2.02 -1.30 -5.94
CA LEU A 97 -1.64 0.13 -5.95
C LEU A 97 -2.11 0.83 -7.22
N ASP A 98 -1.92 0.21 -8.38
CA ASP A 98 -2.36 0.77 -9.65
C ASP A 98 -3.89 0.89 -9.71
N GLU A 99 -4.60 -0.13 -9.26
CA GLU A 99 -6.06 -0.11 -9.20
C GLU A 99 -6.57 1.00 -8.27
N LEU A 100 -5.94 1.17 -7.12
CA LEU A 100 -6.30 2.23 -6.18
C LEU A 100 -6.06 3.60 -6.80
N GLY A 101 -4.89 3.81 -7.42
CA GLY A 101 -4.56 5.07 -8.09
C GLY A 101 -5.57 5.42 -9.17
N ASP A 102 -5.95 4.46 -10.00
CA ASP A 102 -6.94 4.66 -11.06
C ASP A 102 -8.34 5.00 -10.49
N ALA A 103 -8.74 4.30 -9.43
CA ALA A 103 -10.04 4.56 -8.79
C ALA A 103 -10.10 5.95 -8.15
N LEU A 104 -9.01 6.39 -7.52
CA LEU A 104 -8.94 7.72 -6.93
C LEU A 104 -8.95 8.82 -8.00
N ALA A 105 -8.33 8.58 -9.15
CA ALA A 105 -8.28 9.56 -10.24
C ALA A 105 -9.68 9.86 -10.81
N THR A 106 -10.61 8.93 -10.68
CA THR A 106 -11.99 9.09 -11.18
C THR A 106 -13.01 9.41 -10.09
N ALA A 107 -12.56 9.56 -8.88
CA ALA A 107 -13.44 9.82 -7.75
C ALA A 107 -13.98 11.27 -7.70
#